data_45c92d6d21df7b6f5138d4fd674bc6ee
#
_entry.id   45c92d6d21df7b6f5138d4fd674bc6ee
#
_cell.length_a   1.000
_cell.length_b   1.000
_cell.length_c   1.000
_cell.angle_alpha   90.00
_cell.angle_beta   90.00
_cell.angle_gamma   90.00
#
_symmetry.space_group_name_H-M   'P 1'
#
loop_
_entity.id
_entity.type
_entity.pdbx_description
1 polymer ?
#
loop_
_entity_poly.entity_id
_entity_poly.type
_entity_poly.pdbx_seq_one_letter_code
_entity_poly.pdbx_strand_id
1 'polypeptide(L)'
;MLSGEDLERVVSKHQPDYIIPEIEAIRTEKLAEFEQRGITVIPTAKATHYTMNRDRIRELAHQELGVRTAKYAYATTLDQMQSAALEIGFPNVVKPVMSSSGKGQSVVANAAEVETAWNYAIDGSRGDSQKVIIEEYINFEIEITLLTIKQWNAPTIFCPPIGHRQERGDYQESWQPADITPAQILAAQAIATKVTDALGGAGIFGVEFFITADEVIFSELSPRPHDTGMVTLISQNLNEFELHLRAVLGLPIPNIIQYDPAASAVILAT
;
A
#
# COMPACT_ATOMS: atom_id res chain seq x y z
N MET A 1 13.49 -4.06 10.70
CA MET A 1 14.88 -4.02 11.26
C MET A 1 15.45 -2.64 11.01
N LEU A 2 15.49 -1.82 12.06
CA LEU A 2 15.89 -0.40 11.98
C LEU A 2 17.42 -0.20 12.03
N SER A 3 18.18 -1.19 12.50
CA SER A 3 19.66 -1.14 12.53
C SER A 3 20.21 -1.64 11.20
N GLY A 4 20.89 -0.76 10.47
CA GLY A 4 21.60 -1.13 9.24
C GLY A 4 22.78 -2.08 9.49
N GLU A 5 23.43 -1.97 10.65
CA GLU A 5 24.54 -2.85 11.05
C GLU A 5 24.05 -4.27 11.33
N ASP A 6 22.91 -4.41 12.00
CA ASP A 6 22.32 -5.73 12.25
C ASP A 6 21.86 -6.38 10.96
N LEU A 7 21.27 -5.61 10.03
CA LEU A 7 20.87 -6.12 8.74
C LEU A 7 22.08 -6.59 7.93
N GLU A 8 23.16 -5.82 7.89
CA GLU A 8 24.44 -6.20 7.26
C GLU A 8 25.01 -7.49 7.88
N ARG A 9 25.01 -7.57 9.20
CA ARG A 9 25.51 -8.75 9.93
C ARG A 9 24.73 -10.01 9.57
N VAL A 10 23.39 -9.92 9.51
CA VAL A 10 22.53 -11.05 9.17
C VAL A 10 22.75 -11.49 7.71
N VAL A 11 22.74 -10.53 6.77
CA VAL A 11 22.96 -10.83 5.35
C VAL A 11 24.35 -11.42 5.10
N SER A 12 25.41 -10.85 5.70
CA SER A 12 26.77 -11.36 5.57
C SER A 12 26.93 -12.76 6.17
N LYS A 13 26.23 -13.06 7.26
CA LYS A 13 26.26 -14.37 7.91
C LYS A 13 25.57 -15.45 7.10
N HIS A 14 24.40 -15.14 6.53
CA HIS A 14 23.52 -16.13 5.90
C HIS A 14 23.67 -16.20 4.37
N GLN A 15 24.24 -15.16 3.74
CA GLN A 15 24.48 -15.08 2.30
C GLN A 15 23.24 -15.50 1.47
N PRO A 16 22.08 -14.86 1.68
CA PRO A 16 20.84 -15.27 1.01
C PRO A 16 20.91 -14.98 -0.49
N ASP A 17 20.26 -15.81 -1.29
CA ASP A 17 20.07 -15.57 -2.73
C ASP A 17 19.06 -14.43 -2.96
N TYR A 18 18.07 -14.33 -2.09
CA TYR A 18 17.02 -13.31 -2.15
C TYR A 18 16.81 -12.65 -0.80
N ILE A 19 16.55 -11.35 -0.82
CA ILE A 19 16.04 -10.59 0.32
C ILE A 19 14.61 -10.18 -0.03
N ILE A 20 13.65 -10.60 0.79
CA ILE A 20 12.22 -10.32 0.59
C ILE A 20 11.77 -9.45 1.76
N PRO A 21 11.69 -8.11 1.59
CA PRO A 21 11.19 -7.21 2.63
C PRO A 21 9.70 -7.43 2.85
N GLU A 22 9.34 -7.82 4.07
CA GLU A 22 7.96 -8.03 4.50
C GLU A 22 7.54 -6.98 5.52
N ILE A 23 8.46 -6.58 6.37
CA ILE A 23 8.22 -5.68 7.49
C ILE A 23 8.31 -4.22 7.05
N GLU A 24 7.37 -3.39 7.46
CA GLU A 24 7.31 -1.95 7.14
C GLU A 24 8.28 -1.06 7.93
N ALA A 25 9.29 -1.64 8.58
CA ALA A 25 10.27 -0.93 9.36
C ALA A 25 11.68 -1.49 9.09
N ILE A 26 12.18 -1.28 7.88
CA ILE A 26 13.51 -1.73 7.43
C ILE A 26 14.32 -0.55 6.90
N ARG A 27 15.65 -0.63 7.00
CA ARG A 27 16.55 0.35 6.39
C ARG A 27 16.62 0.14 4.88
N THR A 28 15.84 0.91 4.15
CA THR A 28 15.74 0.79 2.68
C THR A 28 17.02 1.20 1.97
N GLU A 29 17.82 2.10 2.54
CA GLU A 29 19.12 2.48 2.04
C GLU A 29 20.08 1.27 2.04
N LYS A 30 19.97 0.43 3.06
CA LYS A 30 20.77 -0.80 3.15
C LYS A 30 20.34 -1.85 2.13
N LEU A 31 19.05 -1.91 1.81
CA LEU A 31 18.55 -2.75 0.71
C LEU A 31 19.12 -2.31 -0.64
N ALA A 32 19.19 -0.99 -0.88
CA ALA A 32 19.79 -0.45 -2.10
C ALA A 32 21.29 -0.76 -2.21
N GLU A 33 22.04 -0.73 -1.09
CA GLU A 33 23.45 -1.16 -1.06
C GLU A 33 23.58 -2.65 -1.40
N PHE A 34 22.68 -3.51 -0.94
CA PHE A 34 22.68 -4.93 -1.27
C PHE A 34 22.41 -5.17 -2.75
N GLU A 35 21.44 -4.45 -3.35
CA GLU A 35 21.21 -4.51 -4.80
C GLU A 35 22.45 -4.12 -5.60
N GLN A 36 23.16 -3.05 -5.19
CA GLN A 36 24.43 -2.63 -5.83
C GLN A 36 25.53 -3.69 -5.71
N ARG A 37 25.49 -4.53 -4.69
CA ARG A 37 26.42 -5.66 -4.48
C ARG A 37 25.97 -6.94 -5.20
N GLY A 38 24.89 -6.88 -5.95
CA GLY A 38 24.37 -8.01 -6.74
C GLY A 38 23.46 -8.97 -5.96
N ILE A 39 23.02 -8.62 -4.76
CA ILE A 39 22.02 -9.41 -4.01
C ILE A 39 20.64 -9.03 -4.54
N THR A 40 19.83 -10.02 -4.85
CA THR A 40 18.48 -9.79 -5.35
C THR A 40 17.53 -9.39 -4.23
N VAL A 41 16.94 -8.19 -4.31
CA VAL A 41 15.92 -7.70 -3.37
C VAL A 41 14.57 -7.66 -4.09
N ILE A 42 13.54 -8.30 -3.53
CA ILE A 42 12.21 -8.44 -4.14
C ILE A 42 11.12 -8.20 -3.09
N PRO A 43 10.26 -7.20 -3.28
CA PRO A 43 10.31 -6.18 -4.35
C PRO A 43 11.57 -5.31 -4.21
N THR A 44 11.84 -4.49 -5.21
CA THR A 44 13.07 -3.67 -5.24
C THR A 44 13.22 -2.80 -3.99
N ALA A 45 14.45 -2.45 -3.64
CA ALA A 45 14.72 -1.47 -2.58
C ALA A 45 13.99 -0.14 -2.84
N LYS A 46 13.85 0.27 -4.11
CA LYS A 46 13.05 1.42 -4.54
C LYS A 46 11.57 1.24 -4.15
N ALA A 47 10.95 0.11 -4.52
CA ALA A 47 9.55 -0.17 -4.21
C ALA A 47 9.32 -0.13 -2.70
N THR A 48 10.17 -0.80 -1.92
CA THR A 48 10.12 -0.81 -0.46
C THR A 48 10.24 0.59 0.12
N HIS A 49 11.19 1.40 -0.39
CA HIS A 49 11.39 2.78 0.07
C HIS A 49 10.17 3.67 -0.20
N TYR A 50 9.62 3.60 -1.42
CA TYR A 50 8.49 4.45 -1.81
C TYR A 50 7.21 4.11 -1.02
N THR A 51 6.96 2.84 -0.79
CA THR A 51 5.74 2.42 -0.09
C THR A 51 5.79 2.59 1.43
N MET A 52 6.99 2.60 2.02
CA MET A 52 7.16 2.96 3.43
C MET A 52 6.98 4.47 3.69
N ASN A 53 7.01 5.29 2.67
CA ASN A 53 6.90 6.75 2.76
C ASN A 53 5.68 7.22 1.96
N ARG A 54 4.58 7.51 2.65
CA ARG A 54 3.33 7.95 2.00
C ARG A 54 3.51 9.13 1.06
N ASP A 55 4.39 10.05 1.39
CA ASP A 55 4.69 11.18 0.51
C ASP A 55 5.33 10.72 -0.81
N ARG A 56 6.25 9.76 -0.77
CA ARG A 56 6.93 9.27 -1.97
C ARG A 56 6.00 8.56 -2.93
N ILE A 57 5.20 7.62 -2.42
CA ILE A 57 4.26 6.90 -3.28
C ILE A 57 3.16 7.82 -3.80
N ARG A 58 2.70 8.80 -2.99
CA ARG A 58 1.71 9.78 -3.40
C ARG A 58 2.23 10.72 -4.49
N GLU A 59 3.46 11.21 -4.35
CA GLU A 59 4.12 12.04 -5.35
C GLU A 59 4.36 11.27 -6.65
N LEU A 60 4.87 10.05 -6.57
CA LEU A 60 5.02 9.18 -7.74
C LEU A 60 3.69 9.02 -8.48
N ALA A 61 2.64 8.59 -7.79
CA ALA A 61 1.35 8.34 -8.42
C ALA A 61 0.74 9.62 -9.02
N HIS A 62 0.70 10.70 -8.25
CA HIS A 62 0.02 11.93 -8.67
C HIS A 62 0.88 12.80 -9.58
N GLN A 63 2.10 13.18 -9.14
CA GLN A 63 2.92 14.17 -9.84
C GLN A 63 3.63 13.59 -11.06
N GLU A 64 4.25 12.42 -10.91
CA GLU A 64 5.06 11.85 -11.98
C GLU A 64 4.21 11.05 -12.97
N LEU A 65 3.25 10.29 -12.48
CA LEU A 65 2.44 9.39 -13.31
C LEU A 65 1.08 9.95 -13.69
N GLY A 66 0.63 11.08 -13.11
CA GLY A 66 -0.68 11.67 -13.39
C GLY A 66 -1.85 10.74 -13.04
N VAL A 67 -1.69 9.91 -12.01
CA VAL A 67 -2.75 9.03 -11.49
C VAL A 67 -3.66 9.82 -10.57
N ARG A 68 -4.98 9.61 -10.67
CA ARG A 68 -5.96 10.20 -9.75
C ARG A 68 -5.76 9.62 -8.33
N THR A 69 -5.43 10.49 -7.39
CA THR A 69 -5.34 10.21 -5.96
C THR A 69 -6.27 11.17 -5.21
N ALA A 70 -6.50 10.97 -3.92
CA ALA A 70 -7.08 12.04 -3.09
C ALA A 70 -6.23 13.31 -3.24
N LYS A 71 -6.83 14.51 -3.26
CA LYS A 71 -6.09 15.76 -3.17
C LYS A 71 -5.37 15.77 -1.83
N TYR A 72 -4.17 16.33 -1.79
CA TYR A 72 -3.37 16.28 -0.57
C TYR A 72 -2.49 17.52 -0.40
N ALA A 73 -2.13 17.79 0.85
CA ALA A 73 -1.10 18.73 1.21
C ALA A 73 -0.27 18.17 2.38
N TYR A 74 0.93 18.71 2.57
CA TYR A 74 1.79 18.33 3.69
C TYR A 74 1.91 19.48 4.68
N ALA A 75 2.08 19.13 5.95
CA ALA A 75 2.36 20.09 7.01
C ALA A 75 3.43 19.56 7.97
N THR A 76 4.29 20.45 8.42
CA THR A 76 5.31 20.20 9.46
C THR A 76 5.08 21.09 10.69
N THR A 77 4.06 21.94 10.64
CA THR A 77 3.60 22.78 11.76
C THR A 77 2.08 22.80 11.80
N LEU A 78 1.51 23.12 12.96
CA LEU A 78 0.06 23.26 13.12
C LEU A 78 -0.52 24.36 12.21
N ASP A 79 0.15 25.51 12.07
CA ASP A 79 -0.31 26.59 11.20
C ASP A 79 -0.39 26.18 9.73
N GLN A 80 0.61 25.41 9.26
CA GLN A 80 0.58 24.83 7.91
C GLN A 80 -0.58 23.85 7.74
N MET A 81 -0.82 23.02 8.75
CA MET A 81 -1.94 22.08 8.73
C MET A 81 -3.29 22.78 8.71
N GLN A 82 -3.47 23.84 9.50
CA GLN A 82 -4.70 24.64 9.50
C GLN A 82 -4.96 25.24 8.11
N SER A 83 -3.92 25.82 7.50
CA SER A 83 -4.01 26.39 6.15
C SER A 83 -4.34 25.33 5.11
N ALA A 84 -3.65 24.18 5.15
CA ALA A 84 -3.89 23.07 4.23
C ALA A 84 -5.30 22.45 4.39
N ALA A 85 -5.78 22.32 5.63
CA ALA A 85 -7.12 21.80 5.90
C ALA A 85 -8.22 22.69 5.33
N LEU A 86 -8.03 24.03 5.37
CA LEU A 86 -8.95 25.00 4.75
C LEU A 86 -8.91 24.92 3.21
N GLU A 87 -7.74 24.71 2.63
CA GLU A 87 -7.59 24.60 1.18
C GLU A 87 -8.17 23.29 0.63
N ILE A 88 -7.90 22.16 1.30
CA ILE A 88 -8.46 20.84 0.94
C ILE A 88 -9.99 20.84 1.14
N GLY A 89 -10.47 21.50 2.19
CA GLY A 89 -11.87 21.51 2.59
C GLY A 89 -12.19 20.46 3.65
N PHE A 90 -13.43 20.47 4.12
CA PHE A 90 -13.92 19.53 5.14
C PHE A 90 -15.10 18.70 4.62
N PRO A 91 -15.24 17.42 5.06
CA PRO A 91 -14.27 16.73 5.91
C PRO A 91 -12.96 16.43 5.15
N ASN A 92 -11.87 16.24 5.90
CA ASN A 92 -10.60 15.76 5.36
C ASN A 92 -10.00 14.68 6.28
N VAL A 93 -8.95 14.01 5.81
CA VAL A 93 -8.27 12.96 6.56
C VAL A 93 -6.85 13.39 6.84
N VAL A 94 -6.45 13.30 8.11
CA VAL A 94 -5.09 13.61 8.56
C VAL A 94 -4.39 12.32 8.94
N LYS A 95 -3.15 12.15 8.44
CA LYS A 95 -2.32 10.96 8.70
C LYS A 95 -0.87 11.37 8.94
N PRO A 96 -0.13 10.69 9.82
CA PRO A 96 1.33 10.77 9.80
C PRO A 96 1.86 10.28 8.44
N VAL A 97 2.93 10.88 7.94
CA VAL A 97 3.59 10.40 6.71
C VAL A 97 4.16 8.99 6.90
N MET A 98 4.67 8.70 8.11
CA MET A 98 5.16 7.38 8.50
C MET A 98 4.33 6.83 9.66
N SER A 99 3.44 5.91 9.36
CA SER A 99 2.68 5.12 10.36
C SER A 99 2.19 3.81 9.72
N SER A 100 1.74 2.87 10.54
CA SER A 100 1.08 1.65 10.08
C SER A 100 -0.22 1.45 10.84
N SER A 101 -1.13 0.64 10.28
CA SER A 101 -2.39 0.25 10.93
C SER A 101 -3.20 1.47 11.42
N GLY A 102 -3.31 2.51 10.61
CA GLY A 102 -4.12 3.68 10.89
C GLY A 102 -3.72 4.52 12.13
N LYS A 103 -2.59 4.21 12.78
CA LYS A 103 -2.15 4.96 13.97
C LYS A 103 -1.90 6.42 13.62
N GLY A 104 -2.51 7.32 14.42
CA GLY A 104 -2.44 8.75 14.19
C GLY A 104 -3.34 9.27 13.06
N GLN A 105 -4.14 8.39 12.43
CA GLN A 105 -5.10 8.79 11.41
C GLN A 105 -6.42 9.27 12.04
N SER A 106 -6.96 10.37 11.54
CA SER A 106 -8.28 10.87 11.94
C SER A 106 -9.01 11.54 10.78
N VAL A 107 -10.33 11.46 10.81
CA VAL A 107 -11.21 12.26 9.97
C VAL A 107 -11.48 13.57 10.72
N VAL A 108 -11.31 14.69 10.05
CA VAL A 108 -11.49 16.05 10.58
C VAL A 108 -12.73 16.65 9.92
N ALA A 109 -13.80 16.81 10.67
CA ALA A 109 -15.07 17.27 10.15
C ALA A 109 -15.13 18.80 9.98
N ASN A 110 -14.35 19.56 10.76
CA ASN A 110 -14.35 21.02 10.75
C ASN A 110 -13.05 21.59 11.32
N ALA A 111 -12.88 22.91 11.20
CA ALA A 111 -11.66 23.61 11.60
C ALA A 111 -11.34 23.51 13.11
N ALA A 112 -12.33 23.32 13.98
CA ALA A 112 -12.11 23.21 15.42
C ALA A 112 -11.42 21.89 15.83
N GLU A 113 -11.47 20.88 14.98
CA GLU A 113 -10.87 19.57 15.24
C GLU A 113 -9.41 19.45 14.76
N VAL A 114 -8.92 20.43 13.97
CA VAL A 114 -7.60 20.37 13.30
C VAL A 114 -6.47 20.21 14.30
N GLU A 115 -6.47 20.96 15.40
CA GLU A 115 -5.41 20.88 16.42
C GLU A 115 -5.39 19.52 17.13
N THR A 116 -6.56 18.97 17.45
CA THR A 116 -6.67 17.63 18.04
C THR A 116 -6.13 16.57 17.10
N ALA A 117 -6.47 16.65 15.79
CA ALA A 117 -6.00 15.74 14.77
C ALA A 117 -4.48 15.88 14.55
N TRP A 118 -3.93 17.09 14.59
CA TRP A 118 -2.49 17.33 14.55
C TRP A 118 -1.76 16.60 15.68
N ASN A 119 -2.18 16.83 16.92
CA ASN A 119 -1.54 16.22 18.08
C ASN A 119 -1.61 14.69 18.00
N TYR A 120 -2.75 14.13 17.62
CA TYR A 120 -2.91 12.69 17.45
C TYR A 120 -2.02 12.12 16.33
N ALA A 121 -1.88 12.85 15.23
CA ALA A 121 -1.01 12.41 14.14
C ALA A 121 0.46 12.46 14.53
N ILE A 122 0.91 13.49 15.25
CA ILE A 122 2.30 13.58 15.73
C ILE A 122 2.61 12.45 16.74
N ASP A 123 1.71 12.18 17.67
CA ASP A 123 1.86 11.11 18.67
C ASP A 123 1.87 9.71 18.03
N GLY A 124 1.13 9.53 16.92
CA GLY A 124 1.07 8.28 16.16
C GLY A 124 2.19 8.11 15.13
N SER A 125 3.02 9.12 14.93
CA SER A 125 4.11 9.09 13.95
C SER A 125 5.23 8.12 14.35
N ARG A 126 5.83 7.49 13.33
CA ARG A 126 7.04 6.67 13.50
C ARG A 126 8.27 7.42 12.98
N GLY A 127 9.39 7.26 13.70
CA GLY A 127 10.65 7.91 13.37
C GLY A 127 10.69 9.38 13.83
N ASP A 128 11.68 10.13 13.32
CA ASP A 128 11.97 11.49 13.75
C ASP A 128 11.20 12.56 12.96
N SER A 129 10.33 12.15 12.04
CA SER A 129 9.59 13.08 11.16
C SER A 129 8.28 13.51 11.80
N GLN A 130 8.13 14.81 12.02
CA GLN A 130 6.87 15.45 12.43
C GLN A 130 6.05 15.92 11.21
N LYS A 131 6.13 15.21 10.09
CA LYS A 131 5.41 15.54 8.87
C LYS A 131 4.09 14.79 8.82
N VAL A 132 3.02 15.51 8.58
CA VAL A 132 1.67 14.97 8.35
C VAL A 132 1.23 15.21 6.91
N ILE A 133 0.33 14.36 6.43
CA ILE A 133 -0.41 14.56 5.19
C ILE A 133 -1.88 14.82 5.53
N ILE A 134 -2.46 15.82 4.88
CA ILE A 134 -3.89 16.13 4.91
C ILE A 134 -4.43 15.73 3.54
N GLU A 135 -5.46 14.89 3.52
CA GLU A 135 -6.03 14.35 2.30
C GLU A 135 -7.52 14.68 2.20
N GLU A 136 -8.00 14.87 0.96
CA GLU A 136 -9.42 14.93 0.63
C GLU A 136 -10.13 13.69 1.19
N TYR A 137 -11.26 13.88 1.84
CA TYR A 137 -12.13 12.78 2.24
C TYR A 137 -12.88 12.25 1.01
N ILE A 138 -12.58 11.02 0.63
CA ILE A 138 -13.26 10.37 -0.50
C ILE A 138 -14.50 9.67 0.03
N ASN A 139 -15.68 10.07 -0.45
CA ASN A 139 -16.92 9.34 -0.19
C ASN A 139 -17.06 8.21 -1.20
N PHE A 140 -16.45 7.07 -0.90
CA PHE A 140 -16.43 5.90 -1.76
C PHE A 140 -17.61 4.95 -1.49
N GLU A 141 -17.97 4.16 -2.48
CA GLU A 141 -18.96 3.09 -2.37
C GLU A 141 -18.32 1.80 -1.83
N ILE A 142 -17.12 1.50 -2.28
CA ILE A 142 -16.34 0.33 -1.87
C ILE A 142 -14.84 0.62 -1.92
N GLU A 143 -14.09 0.06 -0.98
CA GLU A 143 -12.64 -0.08 -1.06
C GLU A 143 -12.27 -1.44 -1.63
N ILE A 144 -11.31 -1.46 -2.54
CA ILE A 144 -10.80 -2.70 -3.11
C ILE A 144 -9.28 -2.80 -3.01
N THR A 145 -8.80 -4.02 -2.90
CA THR A 145 -7.41 -4.37 -3.18
C THR A 145 -7.32 -5.15 -4.49
N LEU A 146 -6.45 -4.71 -5.38
CA LEU A 146 -6.10 -5.43 -6.60
C LEU A 146 -4.70 -6.04 -6.43
N LEU A 147 -4.64 -7.34 -6.14
CA LEU A 147 -3.38 -8.06 -6.11
C LEU A 147 -2.81 -8.12 -7.53
N THR A 148 -1.67 -7.45 -7.69
CA THR A 148 -0.99 -7.23 -8.97
C THR A 148 0.33 -7.96 -8.94
N ILE A 149 0.52 -8.91 -9.84
CA ILE A 149 1.70 -9.77 -9.87
C ILE A 149 2.61 -9.35 -11.01
N LYS A 150 3.78 -8.84 -10.67
CA LYS A 150 4.85 -8.53 -11.62
C LYS A 150 5.76 -9.73 -11.78
N GLN A 151 6.02 -10.10 -13.04
CA GLN A 151 6.85 -11.23 -13.40
C GLN A 151 8.13 -10.75 -14.08
N TRP A 152 9.23 -11.51 -13.97
CA TRP A 152 10.52 -11.14 -14.56
C TRP A 152 10.47 -11.00 -16.09
N ASN A 153 9.86 -11.97 -16.76
CA ASN A 153 9.90 -12.11 -18.20
C ASN A 153 8.50 -12.40 -18.79
N ALA A 154 7.44 -11.99 -18.11
CA ALA A 154 6.07 -12.19 -18.56
C ALA A 154 5.21 -10.95 -18.22
N PRO A 155 4.04 -10.80 -18.87
CA PRO A 155 3.13 -9.71 -18.57
C PRO A 155 2.70 -9.68 -17.10
N THR A 156 2.34 -8.49 -16.63
CA THR A 156 1.66 -8.32 -15.33
C THR A 156 0.34 -9.06 -15.36
N ILE A 157 0.03 -9.77 -14.29
CA ILE A 157 -1.26 -10.45 -14.10
C ILE A 157 -1.95 -9.94 -12.84
N PHE A 158 -3.25 -10.15 -12.76
CA PHE A 158 -4.09 -9.65 -11.67
C PHE A 158 -4.94 -10.77 -11.10
N CYS A 159 -5.11 -10.76 -9.78
CA CYS A 159 -6.20 -11.52 -9.17
C CYS A 159 -7.54 -10.83 -9.45
N PRO A 160 -8.67 -11.54 -9.35
CA PRO A 160 -9.96 -10.90 -9.24
C PRO A 160 -9.96 -9.88 -8.09
N PRO A 161 -10.58 -8.69 -8.26
CA PRO A 161 -10.59 -7.66 -7.22
C PRO A 161 -11.16 -8.17 -5.90
N ILE A 162 -10.56 -7.72 -4.81
CA ILE A 162 -10.94 -8.05 -3.44
C ILE A 162 -11.59 -6.82 -2.82
N GLY A 163 -12.86 -6.93 -2.43
CA GLY A 163 -13.50 -5.91 -1.59
C GLY A 163 -13.05 -6.07 -0.15
N HIS A 164 -12.90 -4.96 0.57
CA HIS A 164 -12.52 -5.02 1.97
C HIS A 164 -13.15 -3.91 2.79
N ARG A 165 -13.16 -4.10 4.10
CA ARG A 165 -13.54 -3.10 5.09
C ARG A 165 -12.45 -2.95 6.12
N GLN A 166 -12.15 -1.69 6.41
CA GLN A 166 -11.26 -1.30 7.50
C GLN A 166 -12.06 -0.54 8.57
N GLU A 167 -11.63 -0.63 9.80
CA GLU A 167 -12.17 0.16 10.90
C GLU A 167 -11.02 0.84 11.64
N ARG A 168 -11.01 2.18 11.67
CA ARG A 168 -9.92 3.00 12.24
C ARG A 168 -8.54 2.71 11.63
N GLY A 169 -8.53 2.25 10.36
CA GLY A 169 -7.31 1.87 9.65
C GLY A 169 -6.83 0.44 9.90
N ASP A 170 -7.56 -0.34 10.70
CA ASP A 170 -7.28 -1.75 10.91
C ASP A 170 -8.18 -2.61 10.02
N TYR A 171 -7.59 -3.59 9.34
CA TYR A 171 -8.30 -4.58 8.54
C TYR A 171 -9.32 -5.34 9.40
N GLN A 172 -10.54 -5.48 8.89
CA GLN A 172 -11.62 -6.22 9.54
C GLN A 172 -12.04 -7.45 8.74
N GLU A 173 -12.34 -7.25 7.48
CA GLU A 173 -12.83 -8.30 6.60
C GLU A 173 -12.53 -8.01 5.13
N SER A 174 -12.43 -9.06 4.34
CA SER A 174 -12.34 -8.97 2.88
C SER A 174 -13.18 -10.06 2.23
N TRP A 175 -13.58 -9.81 1.00
CA TRP A 175 -14.38 -10.75 0.20
C TRP A 175 -13.97 -10.72 -1.27
N GLN A 176 -14.13 -11.83 -1.95
CA GLN A 176 -13.81 -11.97 -3.36
C GLN A 176 -14.90 -12.80 -4.06
N PRO A 177 -15.44 -12.34 -5.22
CA PRO A 177 -15.06 -11.11 -5.91
C PRO A 177 -15.65 -9.85 -5.26
N ALA A 178 -15.01 -8.69 -5.50
CA ALA A 178 -15.61 -7.39 -5.22
C ALA A 178 -16.73 -7.10 -6.23
N ASP A 179 -17.81 -6.46 -5.78
CA ASP A 179 -18.93 -6.05 -6.64
C ASP A 179 -18.60 -4.70 -7.31
N ILE A 180 -17.83 -4.74 -8.38
CA ILE A 180 -17.47 -3.59 -9.21
C ILE A 180 -17.64 -3.91 -10.70
N THR A 181 -17.83 -2.86 -11.50
CA THR A 181 -18.07 -3.00 -12.94
C THR A 181 -16.81 -3.41 -13.70
N PRO A 182 -16.94 -4.06 -14.88
CA PRO A 182 -15.81 -4.36 -15.75
C PRO A 182 -14.98 -3.11 -16.14
N ALA A 183 -15.61 -1.95 -16.28
CA ALA A 183 -14.92 -0.69 -16.56
C ALA A 183 -14.04 -0.25 -15.39
N GLN A 184 -14.53 -0.37 -14.16
CA GLN A 184 -13.76 -0.07 -12.95
C GLN A 184 -12.59 -1.04 -12.77
N ILE A 185 -12.79 -2.34 -13.07
CA ILE A 185 -11.70 -3.34 -13.07
C ILE A 185 -10.59 -2.92 -14.04
N LEU A 186 -10.93 -2.60 -15.28
CA LEU A 186 -9.95 -2.19 -16.29
C LEU A 186 -9.21 -0.90 -15.89
N ALA A 187 -9.92 0.06 -15.30
CA ALA A 187 -9.32 1.29 -14.81
C ALA A 187 -8.33 1.01 -13.65
N ALA A 188 -8.72 0.17 -12.69
CA ALA A 188 -7.85 -0.23 -11.59
C ALA A 188 -6.59 -0.96 -12.09
N GLN A 189 -6.74 -1.90 -13.03
CA GLN A 189 -5.63 -2.62 -13.66
C GLN A 189 -4.67 -1.68 -14.40
N ALA A 190 -5.19 -0.69 -15.14
CA ALA A 190 -4.37 0.29 -15.83
C ALA A 190 -3.55 1.15 -14.86
N ILE A 191 -4.15 1.60 -13.76
CA ILE A 191 -3.47 2.36 -12.71
C ILE A 191 -2.43 1.49 -12.01
N ALA A 192 -2.81 0.27 -11.59
CA ALA A 192 -1.90 -0.66 -10.92
C ALA A 192 -0.69 -1.00 -11.78
N THR A 193 -0.89 -1.27 -13.09
CA THR A 193 0.21 -1.48 -14.03
C THR A 193 1.16 -0.28 -14.04
N LYS A 194 0.62 0.92 -14.20
CA LYS A 194 1.40 2.15 -14.31
C LYS A 194 2.27 2.40 -13.08
N VAL A 195 1.71 2.24 -11.88
CA VAL A 195 2.42 2.45 -10.63
C VAL A 195 3.46 1.35 -10.37
N THR A 196 3.09 0.08 -10.57
CA THR A 196 4.03 -1.04 -10.35
C THR A 196 5.15 -1.09 -11.38
N ASP A 197 4.90 -0.67 -12.63
CA ASP A 197 5.96 -0.52 -13.65
C ASP A 197 6.99 0.54 -13.24
N ALA A 198 6.53 1.66 -12.70
CA ALA A 198 7.42 2.73 -12.22
C ALA A 198 8.25 2.31 -10.99
N LEU A 199 7.73 1.43 -10.13
CA LEU A 199 8.45 0.87 -9.00
C LEU A 199 9.45 -0.22 -9.43
N GLY A 200 9.11 -0.98 -10.46
CA GLY A 200 9.95 -2.04 -11.01
C GLY A 200 10.02 -3.31 -10.17
N GLY A 201 10.81 -4.27 -10.64
CA GLY A 201 11.01 -5.56 -9.97
C GLY A 201 9.90 -6.57 -10.26
N ALA A 202 9.97 -7.71 -9.57
CA ALA A 202 8.98 -8.77 -9.60
C ALA A 202 8.34 -8.94 -8.22
N GLY A 203 7.32 -9.78 -8.10
CA GLY A 203 6.62 -10.04 -6.84
C GLY A 203 5.16 -9.62 -6.91
N ILE A 204 4.49 -9.71 -5.77
CA ILE A 204 3.10 -9.28 -5.61
C ILE A 204 3.03 -7.87 -5.03
N PHE A 205 2.05 -7.12 -5.51
CA PHE A 205 1.72 -5.79 -4.99
C PHE A 205 0.23 -5.75 -4.66
N GLY A 206 -0.11 -5.43 -3.42
CA GLY A 206 -1.47 -5.11 -3.00
C GLY A 206 -1.74 -3.64 -3.32
N VAL A 207 -2.50 -3.37 -4.37
CA VAL A 207 -2.83 -1.99 -4.78
C VAL A 207 -4.25 -1.66 -4.34
N GLU A 208 -4.39 -0.64 -3.52
CA GLU A 208 -5.66 -0.25 -2.93
C GLU A 208 -6.31 0.92 -3.68
N PHE A 209 -7.62 0.84 -3.83
CA PHE A 209 -8.41 1.84 -4.52
C PHE A 209 -9.69 2.17 -3.77
N PHE A 210 -10.07 3.43 -3.81
CA PHE A 210 -11.44 3.87 -3.56
C PHE A 210 -12.23 3.83 -4.86
N ILE A 211 -13.37 3.18 -4.84
CA ILE A 211 -14.31 3.12 -5.96
C ILE A 211 -15.50 4.01 -5.63
N THR A 212 -15.74 4.99 -6.46
CA THR A 212 -16.94 5.83 -6.42
C THR A 212 -17.84 5.49 -7.61
N ALA A 213 -19.02 6.10 -7.71
CA ALA A 213 -19.88 5.94 -8.87
C ALA A 213 -19.16 6.30 -10.20
N ASP A 214 -18.27 7.28 -10.17
CA ASP A 214 -17.68 7.89 -11.36
C ASP A 214 -16.19 7.64 -11.54
N GLU A 215 -15.46 7.31 -10.46
CA GLU A 215 -13.98 7.27 -10.49
C GLU A 215 -13.41 6.03 -9.79
N VAL A 216 -12.22 5.64 -10.26
CA VAL A 216 -11.30 4.71 -9.56
C VAL A 216 -10.12 5.54 -9.09
N ILE A 217 -9.95 5.65 -7.78
CA ILE A 217 -8.98 6.54 -7.15
C ILE A 217 -7.92 5.69 -6.45
N PHE A 218 -6.66 5.88 -6.82
CA PHE A 218 -5.53 5.22 -6.15
C PHE A 218 -5.42 5.71 -4.70
N SER A 219 -5.41 4.75 -3.77
CA SER A 219 -5.27 5.00 -2.34
C SER A 219 -3.86 4.71 -1.85
N GLU A 220 -3.45 3.47 -1.85
CA GLU A 220 -2.17 3.02 -1.28
C GLU A 220 -1.64 1.80 -2.06
N LEU A 221 -0.39 1.41 -1.79
CA LEU A 221 0.22 0.22 -2.36
C LEU A 221 1.17 -0.42 -1.36
N SER A 222 1.04 -1.73 -1.18
CA SER A 222 1.95 -2.57 -0.41
C SER A 222 2.71 -3.51 -1.34
N PRO A 223 4.05 -3.51 -1.35
CA PRO A 223 4.84 -4.31 -2.28
C PRO A 223 5.13 -5.72 -1.69
N ARG A 224 4.12 -6.39 -1.20
CA ARG A 224 4.15 -7.66 -0.48
C ARG A 224 2.76 -8.29 -0.45
N PRO A 225 2.60 -9.56 0.00
CA PRO A 225 1.31 -10.10 0.37
C PRO A 225 0.55 -9.14 1.29
N HIS A 226 -0.76 -9.06 1.16
CA HIS A 226 -1.59 -8.05 1.78
C HIS A 226 -2.66 -8.68 2.67
N ASP A 227 -2.95 -8.08 3.84
CA ASP A 227 -3.93 -8.61 4.79
C ASP A 227 -5.29 -8.91 4.14
N THR A 228 -5.73 -8.05 3.22
CA THR A 228 -6.97 -8.27 2.46
C THR A 228 -6.88 -9.48 1.53
N GLY A 229 -5.67 -9.87 1.10
CA GLY A 229 -5.39 -11.01 0.24
C GLY A 229 -5.55 -12.37 0.92
N MET A 230 -5.70 -12.42 2.25
CA MET A 230 -5.91 -13.67 2.99
C MET A 230 -7.12 -14.46 2.48
N VAL A 231 -8.12 -13.80 1.92
CA VAL A 231 -9.27 -14.46 1.28
C VAL A 231 -8.86 -15.39 0.14
N THR A 232 -7.72 -15.13 -0.53
CA THR A 232 -7.21 -15.95 -1.63
C THR A 232 -6.82 -17.37 -1.22
N LEU A 233 -6.63 -17.62 0.09
CA LEU A 233 -6.39 -18.98 0.60
C LEU A 233 -7.53 -19.95 0.31
N ILE A 234 -8.74 -19.45 0.11
CA ILE A 234 -9.94 -20.26 -0.11
C ILE A 234 -10.71 -19.88 -1.37
N SER A 235 -10.47 -18.69 -1.96
CA SER A 235 -11.28 -18.16 -3.07
C SER A 235 -10.72 -18.48 -4.45
N GLN A 236 -9.44 -18.88 -4.57
CA GLN A 236 -8.79 -19.13 -5.86
C GLN A 236 -7.77 -20.27 -5.81
N ASN A 237 -7.36 -20.74 -6.97
CA ASN A 237 -6.46 -21.89 -7.13
C ASN A 237 -5.01 -21.62 -6.70
N LEU A 238 -4.57 -20.38 -6.69
CA LEU A 238 -3.25 -19.94 -6.22
C LEU A 238 -3.47 -18.76 -5.27
N ASN A 239 -3.09 -18.94 -4.03
CA ASN A 239 -3.18 -17.86 -3.04
C ASN A 239 -2.08 -16.80 -3.24
N GLU A 240 -2.20 -15.68 -2.57
CA GLU A 240 -1.26 -14.56 -2.71
C GLU A 240 0.19 -14.93 -2.38
N PHE A 241 0.42 -15.83 -1.42
CA PHE A 241 1.76 -16.26 -1.03
C PHE A 241 2.40 -17.13 -2.12
N GLU A 242 1.62 -18.06 -2.71
CA GLU A 242 2.07 -18.87 -3.84
C GLU A 242 2.36 -18.02 -5.07
N LEU A 243 1.52 -17.03 -5.35
CA LEU A 243 1.71 -16.08 -6.44
C LEU A 243 2.98 -15.25 -6.23
N HIS A 244 3.20 -14.76 -4.99
CA HIS A 244 4.40 -14.02 -4.63
C HIS A 244 5.66 -14.88 -4.81
N LEU A 245 5.66 -16.09 -4.24
CA LEU A 245 6.79 -17.01 -4.35
C LEU A 245 7.12 -17.37 -5.80
N ARG A 246 6.09 -17.64 -6.62
CA ARG A 246 6.29 -17.91 -8.06
C ARG A 246 6.90 -16.72 -8.79
N ALA A 247 6.42 -15.52 -8.52
CA ALA A 247 6.95 -14.29 -9.10
C ALA A 247 8.41 -14.04 -8.68
N VAL A 248 8.73 -14.22 -7.40
CA VAL A 248 10.09 -14.10 -6.84
C VAL A 248 11.05 -15.06 -7.53
N LEU A 249 10.67 -16.31 -7.66
CA LEU A 249 11.53 -17.37 -8.23
C LEU A 249 11.48 -17.47 -9.76
N GLY A 250 10.71 -16.60 -10.43
CA GLY A 250 10.53 -16.65 -11.88
C GLY A 250 9.84 -17.93 -12.39
N LEU A 251 9.03 -18.56 -11.54
CA LEU A 251 8.28 -19.77 -11.89
C LEU A 251 7.05 -19.40 -12.73
N PRO A 252 6.63 -20.26 -13.66
CA PRO A 252 5.41 -20.04 -14.43
C PRO A 252 4.19 -19.88 -13.52
N ILE A 253 3.37 -18.87 -13.79
CA ILE A 253 2.10 -18.66 -13.12
C ILE A 253 0.99 -19.05 -14.10
N PRO A 254 0.25 -20.14 -13.84
CA PRO A 254 -0.89 -20.50 -14.65
C PRO A 254 -2.06 -19.53 -14.45
N ASN A 255 -3.14 -19.72 -15.20
CA ASN A 255 -4.33 -18.91 -15.03
C ASN A 255 -4.80 -18.94 -13.57
N ILE A 256 -5.09 -17.77 -13.05
CA ILE A 256 -5.76 -17.61 -11.75
C ILE A 256 -7.23 -17.93 -11.98
N ILE A 257 -7.72 -18.93 -11.27
CA ILE A 257 -9.11 -19.38 -11.32
C ILE A 257 -9.75 -19.07 -10.00
N GLN A 258 -10.73 -18.20 -10.02
CA GLN A 258 -11.59 -17.96 -8.85
C GLN A 258 -12.58 -19.11 -8.72
N TYR A 259 -12.75 -19.58 -7.49
CA TYR A 259 -13.76 -20.55 -7.10
C TYR A 259 -15.08 -19.84 -6.74
N ASP A 260 -15.79 -20.37 -5.79
CA ASP A 260 -16.99 -19.73 -5.25
C ASP A 260 -16.65 -18.43 -4.50
N PRO A 261 -17.64 -17.51 -4.35
CA PRO A 261 -17.45 -16.35 -3.50
C PRO A 261 -17.03 -16.73 -2.08
N ALA A 262 -16.05 -16.00 -1.55
CA ALA A 262 -15.48 -16.28 -0.24
C ALA A 262 -15.21 -14.98 0.53
N ALA A 263 -15.12 -15.09 1.85
CA ALA A 263 -14.80 -14.00 2.73
C ALA A 263 -13.77 -14.43 3.78
N SER A 264 -12.99 -13.49 4.25
CA SER A 264 -12.05 -13.61 5.36
C SER A 264 -12.31 -12.50 6.36
N ALA A 265 -12.19 -12.79 7.65
CA ALA A 265 -12.32 -11.80 8.72
C ALA A 265 -11.26 -12.03 9.78
N VAL A 266 -10.78 -10.94 10.38
CA VAL A 266 -9.83 -11.00 11.48
C VAL A 266 -10.58 -11.12 12.81
N ILE A 267 -10.03 -11.92 13.72
CA ILE A 267 -10.47 -11.97 15.12
C ILE A 267 -9.41 -11.27 15.95
N LEU A 268 -9.74 -10.06 16.41
CA LEU A 268 -8.85 -9.28 17.26
C LEU A 268 -9.00 -9.72 18.71
N ALA A 269 -7.87 -9.87 19.42
CA ALA A 269 -7.88 -10.01 20.86
C ALA A 269 -8.28 -8.66 21.48
N THR A 270 -9.32 -8.65 22.29
CA THR A 270 -9.79 -7.50 23.07
C THR A 270 -9.08 -7.40 24.41
#